data_f51a7a3b2e19324df0091a29edb63e0a
#
_entry.id   f51a7a3b2e19324df0091a29edb63e0a
#
_cell.length_a   1.000
_cell.length_b   1.000
_cell.length_c   1.000
_cell.angle_alpha   90.00
_cell.angle_beta   90.00
_cell.angle_gamma   90.00
#
_symmetry.space_group_name_H-M   'P 1'
#
loop_
_entity.id
_entity.type
_entity.pdbx_description
1 polymer ?
#
loop_
_entity_poly.entity_id
_entity_poly.type
_entity_poly.pdbx_seq_one_letter_code
_entity_poly.pdbx_strand_id
1 'polypeptide(L)'
;MSTGDISRVTLRKWILSAVAIVLAIVFISLGFWQISRLHGRQRANQLLSSRRFAPQVELESLPADTGAAHFRRVHIKGIYDYGQEIIYTLRGRDGSPGVNILTPVLRARNDTAVLVNRGWVYSADGTTLDAGPWREGDSIDGHGFVETFPPAPAEPPSPARPRSFRRLNRAELQKVFPYPIANYYVVLTDSATSPSAPPRVEQAPLDEGPHRSYAIQWFSFAAIAIVGLVIFLRRT
;
A
#
# COMPACT_ATOMS: atom_id res chain seq x y z
N MET A 1 -44.59 -49.85 -11.30
CA MET A 1 -43.88 -48.65 -10.73
C MET A 1 -44.89 -47.93 -9.83
N SER A 2 -44.62 -47.85 -8.52
CA SER A 2 -45.52 -47.22 -7.54
C SER A 2 -45.56 -45.69 -7.74
N THR A 3 -46.74 -45.11 -7.58
CA THR A 3 -46.97 -43.63 -7.64
C THR A 3 -46.03 -42.83 -6.72
N GLY A 4 -45.53 -43.41 -5.62
CA GLY A 4 -44.56 -42.82 -4.72
C GLY A 4 -43.15 -42.68 -5.29
N ASP A 5 -42.77 -43.47 -6.28
CA ASP A 5 -41.42 -43.44 -6.88
C ASP A 5 -41.31 -42.30 -7.93
N ILE A 6 -42.39 -42.08 -8.68
CA ILE A 6 -42.47 -40.96 -9.66
C ILE A 6 -42.43 -39.61 -8.99
N SER A 7 -43.08 -39.43 -7.81
CA SER A 7 -43.09 -38.19 -7.08
C SER A 7 -41.69 -37.83 -6.51
N ARG A 8 -40.96 -38.82 -6.02
CA ARG A 8 -39.58 -38.65 -5.49
C ARG A 8 -38.57 -38.24 -6.59
N VAL A 9 -38.67 -38.85 -7.77
CA VAL A 9 -37.81 -38.53 -8.92
C VAL A 9 -38.07 -37.09 -9.39
N THR A 10 -39.34 -36.69 -9.48
CA THR A 10 -39.73 -35.34 -9.88
C THR A 10 -39.24 -34.30 -8.87
N LEU A 11 -39.41 -34.53 -7.58
CA LEU A 11 -38.96 -33.65 -6.53
C LEU A 11 -37.42 -33.46 -6.55
N ARG A 12 -36.66 -34.54 -6.73
CA ARG A 12 -35.20 -34.51 -6.85
C ARG A 12 -34.74 -33.67 -8.04
N LYS A 13 -35.42 -33.77 -9.20
CA LYS A 13 -35.12 -32.96 -10.40
C LYS A 13 -35.31 -31.46 -10.10
N TRP A 14 -36.41 -31.09 -9.46
CA TRP A 14 -36.68 -29.69 -9.09
C TRP A 14 -35.64 -29.13 -8.10
N ILE A 15 -35.25 -29.91 -7.10
CA ILE A 15 -34.25 -29.53 -6.12
C ILE A 15 -32.89 -29.29 -6.82
N LEU A 16 -32.45 -30.23 -7.67
CA LEU A 16 -31.17 -30.10 -8.39
C LEU A 16 -31.16 -28.88 -9.34
N SER A 17 -32.30 -28.67 -10.04
CA SER A 17 -32.44 -27.49 -10.92
C SER A 17 -32.41 -26.19 -10.13
N ALA A 18 -33.09 -26.10 -8.99
CA ALA A 18 -33.07 -24.94 -8.12
C ALA A 18 -31.66 -24.64 -7.58
N VAL A 19 -30.94 -25.68 -7.15
CA VAL A 19 -29.56 -25.55 -6.68
C VAL A 19 -28.66 -25.03 -7.81
N ALA A 20 -28.77 -25.57 -9.04
CA ALA A 20 -27.97 -25.12 -10.18
C ALA A 20 -28.25 -23.65 -10.54
N ILE A 21 -29.52 -23.21 -10.48
CA ILE A 21 -29.92 -21.83 -10.72
C ILE A 21 -29.32 -20.91 -9.65
N VAL A 22 -29.44 -21.27 -8.37
CA VAL A 22 -28.90 -20.50 -7.25
C VAL A 22 -27.38 -20.36 -7.39
N LEU A 23 -26.67 -21.44 -7.69
CA LEU A 23 -25.24 -21.42 -7.93
C LEU A 23 -24.86 -20.51 -9.10
N ALA A 24 -25.59 -20.59 -10.22
CA ALA A 24 -25.34 -19.71 -11.36
C ALA A 24 -25.52 -18.23 -11.00
N ILE A 25 -26.57 -17.89 -10.25
CA ILE A 25 -26.82 -16.52 -9.76
C ILE A 25 -25.68 -16.05 -8.85
N VAL A 26 -25.24 -16.91 -7.92
CA VAL A 26 -24.13 -16.59 -7.01
C VAL A 26 -22.83 -16.34 -7.80
N PHE A 27 -22.50 -17.21 -8.75
CA PHE A 27 -21.28 -17.06 -9.55
C PHE A 27 -21.32 -15.81 -10.43
N ILE A 28 -22.45 -15.50 -11.05
CA ILE A 28 -22.64 -14.25 -11.81
C ILE A 28 -22.45 -13.04 -10.90
N SER A 29 -23.05 -13.05 -9.72
CA SER A 29 -22.93 -11.95 -8.74
C SER A 29 -21.48 -11.74 -8.30
N LEU A 30 -20.75 -12.83 -8.02
CA LEU A 30 -19.32 -12.78 -7.69
C LEU A 30 -18.47 -12.29 -8.86
N GLY A 31 -18.81 -12.65 -10.09
CA GLY A 31 -18.17 -12.14 -11.30
C GLY A 31 -18.31 -10.62 -11.41
N PHE A 32 -19.51 -10.09 -11.28
CA PHE A 32 -19.74 -8.64 -11.30
C PHE A 32 -19.09 -7.91 -10.11
N TRP A 33 -19.07 -8.52 -8.94
CA TRP A 33 -18.36 -7.98 -7.79
C TRP A 33 -16.85 -7.84 -8.07
N GLN A 34 -16.23 -8.84 -8.69
CA GLN A 34 -14.82 -8.77 -9.08
C GLN A 34 -14.56 -7.66 -10.13
N ILE A 35 -15.46 -7.50 -11.11
CA ILE A 35 -15.38 -6.40 -12.09
C ILE A 35 -15.45 -5.03 -11.39
N SER A 36 -16.37 -4.88 -10.43
CA SER A 36 -16.47 -3.64 -9.64
C SER A 36 -15.18 -3.33 -8.88
N ARG A 37 -14.56 -4.35 -8.26
CA ARG A 37 -13.27 -4.22 -7.56
C ARG A 37 -12.14 -3.85 -8.52
N LEU A 38 -12.10 -4.45 -9.71
CA LEU A 38 -11.13 -4.12 -10.77
C LEU A 38 -11.24 -2.65 -11.17
N HIS A 39 -12.45 -2.18 -11.50
CA HIS A 39 -12.65 -0.78 -11.88
C HIS A 39 -12.29 0.20 -10.75
N GLY A 40 -12.60 -0.15 -9.50
CA GLY A 40 -12.18 0.66 -8.34
C GLY A 40 -10.65 0.77 -8.26
N ARG A 41 -9.93 -0.36 -8.45
CA ARG A 41 -8.47 -0.40 -8.44
C ARG A 41 -7.86 0.39 -9.60
N GLN A 42 -8.43 0.25 -10.81
CA GLN A 42 -7.99 0.99 -11.99
C GLN A 42 -8.12 2.50 -11.81
N ARG A 43 -9.25 2.99 -11.27
CA ARG A 43 -9.43 4.43 -10.98
C ARG A 43 -8.40 4.95 -9.98
N ALA A 44 -8.17 4.19 -8.90
CA ALA A 44 -7.14 4.53 -7.92
C ALA A 44 -5.74 4.58 -8.58
N ASN A 45 -5.39 3.58 -9.38
CA ASN A 45 -4.12 3.52 -10.08
C ASN A 45 -3.96 4.66 -11.11
N GLN A 46 -5.01 5.07 -11.82
CA GLN A 46 -4.98 6.21 -12.73
C GLN A 46 -4.66 7.51 -11.98
N LEU A 47 -5.30 7.75 -10.84
CA LEU A 47 -5.01 8.91 -10.01
C LEU A 47 -3.57 8.90 -9.50
N LEU A 48 -3.09 7.78 -8.99
CA LEU A 48 -1.72 7.61 -8.53
C LEU A 48 -0.71 7.78 -9.68
N SER A 49 -0.99 7.19 -10.83
CA SER A 49 -0.18 7.30 -12.04
C SER A 49 -0.04 8.76 -12.49
N SER A 50 -1.14 9.50 -12.56
CA SER A 50 -1.13 10.92 -12.97
C SER A 50 -0.25 11.79 -12.05
N ARG A 51 -0.17 11.45 -10.76
CA ARG A 51 0.68 12.15 -9.79
C ARG A 51 2.13 11.69 -9.84
N ARG A 52 2.36 10.38 -9.90
CA ARG A 52 3.68 9.76 -9.95
C ARG A 52 4.48 10.15 -11.19
N PHE A 53 3.81 10.29 -12.34
CA PHE A 53 4.44 10.66 -13.61
C PHE A 53 4.29 12.13 -13.97
N ALA A 54 3.65 12.95 -13.11
CA ALA A 54 3.65 14.40 -13.27
C ALA A 54 5.07 14.98 -13.22
N PRO A 55 5.31 16.14 -13.83
CA PRO A 55 6.56 16.84 -13.68
C PRO A 55 6.93 17.03 -12.21
N GLN A 56 8.22 16.87 -11.93
CA GLN A 56 8.76 17.12 -10.61
C GLN A 56 8.55 18.59 -10.21
N VAL A 57 8.34 18.83 -8.94
CA VAL A 57 8.17 20.17 -8.38
C VAL A 57 9.13 20.38 -7.19
N GLU A 58 9.45 21.62 -6.92
CA GLU A 58 10.13 21.98 -5.68
C GLU A 58 9.21 21.71 -4.49
N LEU A 59 9.78 21.25 -3.39
CA LEU A 59 9.02 20.87 -2.20
C LEU A 59 8.16 22.03 -1.66
N GLU A 60 8.64 23.27 -1.81
CA GLU A 60 7.97 24.50 -1.40
C GLU A 60 6.71 24.80 -2.21
N SER A 61 6.60 24.27 -3.42
CA SER A 61 5.46 24.48 -4.32
C SER A 61 4.37 23.41 -4.20
N LEU A 62 4.49 22.51 -3.21
CA LEU A 62 3.47 21.49 -2.97
C LEU A 62 2.14 22.11 -2.53
N PRO A 63 1.01 21.52 -2.94
CA PRO A 63 -0.29 21.88 -2.42
C PRO A 63 -0.35 21.74 -0.90
N ALA A 64 -1.04 22.66 -0.23
CA ALA A 64 -1.31 22.54 1.21
C ALA A 64 -2.14 21.31 1.57
N ASP A 65 -3.00 20.85 0.64
CA ASP A 65 -3.73 19.58 0.76
C ASP A 65 -2.77 18.41 0.60
N THR A 66 -2.54 17.70 1.70
CA THR A 66 -1.67 16.52 1.74
C THR A 66 -2.18 15.39 0.84
N GLY A 67 -3.50 15.27 0.66
CA GLY A 67 -4.07 14.29 -0.26
C GLY A 67 -3.71 14.59 -1.73
N ALA A 68 -3.67 15.87 -2.12
CA ALA A 68 -3.23 16.29 -3.45
C ALA A 68 -1.71 16.17 -3.65
N ALA A 69 -0.93 16.33 -2.57
CA ALA A 69 0.52 16.19 -2.58
C ALA A 69 0.99 14.72 -2.66
N HIS A 70 0.19 13.78 -2.17
CA HIS A 70 0.56 12.36 -2.08
C HIS A 70 0.98 11.77 -3.43
N PHE A 71 2.11 11.09 -3.47
CA PHE A 71 2.81 10.53 -4.64
C PHE A 71 3.38 11.55 -5.66
N ARG A 72 3.30 12.86 -5.39
CA ARG A 72 3.98 13.84 -6.23
C ARG A 72 5.50 13.67 -6.13
N ARG A 73 6.17 13.74 -7.27
CA ARG A 73 7.63 13.78 -7.32
C ARG A 73 8.12 15.16 -6.90
N VAL A 74 9.10 15.18 -6.01
CA VAL A 74 9.64 16.41 -5.44
C VAL A 74 11.15 16.43 -5.48
N HIS A 75 11.67 17.64 -5.58
CA HIS A 75 13.06 17.97 -5.32
C HIS A 75 13.16 18.56 -3.91
N ILE A 76 14.10 18.08 -3.11
CA ILE A 76 14.31 18.49 -1.74
C ILE A 76 15.76 18.90 -1.53
N LYS A 77 15.95 20.09 -0.91
CA LYS A 77 17.25 20.62 -0.46
C LYS A 77 17.20 20.95 1.01
N GLY A 78 18.30 20.70 1.72
CA GLY A 78 18.40 21.05 3.12
C GLY A 78 19.55 20.37 3.84
N ILE A 79 19.54 20.47 5.15
CA ILE A 79 20.56 19.90 6.04
C ILE A 79 19.90 18.78 6.85
N TYR A 80 20.55 17.63 6.91
CA TYR A 80 20.11 16.52 7.73
C TYR A 80 20.33 16.80 9.21
N ASP A 81 19.31 16.59 10.02
CA ASP A 81 19.46 16.56 11.48
C ASP A 81 19.54 15.11 11.98
N TYR A 82 20.71 14.52 11.89
CA TYR A 82 20.97 13.16 12.35
C TYR A 82 20.76 12.97 13.85
N GLY A 83 20.86 14.04 14.66
CA GLY A 83 20.58 13.98 16.10
C GLY A 83 19.10 13.70 16.41
N GLN A 84 18.24 13.97 15.45
CA GLN A 84 16.79 13.80 15.55
C GLN A 84 16.26 12.64 14.67
N GLU A 85 17.14 11.79 14.15
CA GLU A 85 16.77 10.63 13.33
C GLU A 85 15.85 9.66 14.06
N ILE A 86 14.90 9.05 13.34
CA ILE A 86 13.99 8.02 13.85
C ILE A 86 14.07 6.75 13.03
N ILE A 87 13.81 5.64 13.68
CA ILE A 87 13.76 4.30 13.08
C ILE A 87 12.30 3.87 12.92
N TYR A 88 11.90 3.61 11.69
CA TYR A 88 10.58 3.08 11.38
C TYR A 88 10.67 1.55 11.30
N THR A 89 10.17 0.89 12.33
CA THR A 89 10.41 -0.53 12.61
C THR A 89 9.45 -1.46 11.90
N LEU A 90 9.82 -2.76 11.85
CA LEU A 90 9.03 -3.85 11.27
C LEU A 90 8.70 -3.62 9.79
N ARG A 91 9.72 -3.21 9.03
CA ARG A 91 9.63 -3.04 7.57
C ARG A 91 10.28 -4.22 6.87
N GLY A 92 9.46 -5.19 6.45
CA GLY A 92 9.94 -6.32 5.67
C GLY A 92 10.22 -5.91 4.21
N ARG A 93 11.28 -6.49 3.63
CA ARG A 93 11.60 -6.40 2.20
C ARG A 93 12.07 -7.77 1.72
N ASP A 94 11.45 -8.30 0.67
CA ASP A 94 11.81 -9.59 0.05
C ASP A 94 11.89 -10.76 1.06
N GLY A 95 10.96 -10.80 2.02
CA GLY A 95 10.93 -11.82 3.07
C GLY A 95 11.91 -11.60 4.22
N SER A 96 12.77 -10.59 4.16
CA SER A 96 13.73 -10.24 5.20
C SER A 96 13.18 -9.17 6.14
N PRO A 97 13.41 -9.27 7.47
CA PRO A 97 13.06 -8.25 8.43
C PRO A 97 13.99 -7.03 8.30
N GLY A 98 13.48 -5.85 8.60
CA GLY A 98 14.30 -4.66 8.56
C GLY A 98 13.56 -3.42 9.04
N VAL A 99 14.21 -2.28 8.87
CA VAL A 99 13.73 -0.97 9.30
C VAL A 99 13.95 0.07 8.20
N ASN A 100 13.18 1.15 8.22
CA ASN A 100 13.49 2.33 7.43
C ASN A 100 14.08 3.42 8.33
N ILE A 101 15.01 4.18 7.77
CA ILE A 101 15.65 5.31 8.43
C ILE A 101 14.97 6.59 7.98
N LEU A 102 14.39 7.35 8.90
CA LEU A 102 13.80 8.65 8.63
C LEU A 102 14.58 9.73 9.34
N THR A 103 15.16 10.64 8.57
CA THR A 103 15.98 11.76 9.09
C THR A 103 15.26 13.06 8.78
N PRO A 104 15.09 13.97 9.76
CA PRO A 104 14.58 15.30 9.49
C PRO A 104 15.54 16.08 8.59
N VAL A 105 14.97 16.83 7.68
CA VAL A 105 15.70 17.81 6.84
C VAL A 105 15.23 19.20 7.22
N LEU A 106 16.18 20.01 7.67
CA LEU A 106 16.00 21.43 7.97
C LEU A 106 16.23 22.23 6.70
N ARG A 107 15.34 23.19 6.43
CA ARG A 107 15.38 24.01 5.22
C ARG A 107 15.62 25.48 5.58
N ALA A 108 16.48 26.16 4.82
CA ALA A 108 16.97 27.52 5.13
C ALA A 108 15.87 28.60 5.27
N ARG A 109 14.68 28.37 4.73
CA ARG A 109 13.58 29.35 4.68
C ARG A 109 12.32 28.89 5.43
N ASN A 110 12.40 27.80 6.17
CA ASN A 110 11.20 27.25 6.79
C ASN A 110 11.57 26.58 8.13
N ASP A 111 10.93 27.00 9.21
CA ASP A 111 11.13 26.41 10.54
C ASP A 111 10.55 25.00 10.66
N THR A 112 9.75 24.56 9.69
CA THR A 112 9.15 23.24 9.66
C THR A 112 10.06 22.24 8.96
N ALA A 113 10.53 21.25 9.69
CA ALA A 113 11.31 20.15 9.13
C ALA A 113 10.46 19.19 8.31
N VAL A 114 11.07 18.56 7.31
CA VAL A 114 10.45 17.46 6.56
C VAL A 114 11.18 16.18 6.89
N LEU A 115 10.44 15.14 7.30
CA LEU A 115 11.02 13.82 7.48
C LEU A 115 11.35 13.22 6.12
N VAL A 116 12.53 12.67 5.99
CA VAL A 116 13.01 12.03 4.77
C VAL A 116 13.32 10.58 5.05
N ASN A 117 12.59 9.68 4.43
CA ASN A 117 12.90 8.26 4.43
C ASN A 117 14.07 8.03 3.48
N ARG A 118 15.25 7.81 4.05
CA ARG A 118 16.50 7.62 3.31
C ARG A 118 16.63 6.23 2.71
N GLY A 119 15.95 5.23 3.28
CA GLY A 119 15.98 3.88 2.73
C GLY A 119 15.70 2.81 3.78
N TRP A 120 15.79 1.57 3.33
CA TRP A 120 15.59 0.37 4.14
C TRP A 120 16.91 -0.30 4.48
N VAL A 121 17.03 -0.80 5.71
CA VAL A 121 18.20 -1.53 6.19
C VAL A 121 17.76 -2.82 6.86
N TYR A 122 18.48 -3.89 6.59
CA TYR A 122 18.28 -5.16 7.28
C TYR A 122 18.47 -5.02 8.80
N SER A 123 17.58 -5.62 9.56
CA SER A 123 17.64 -5.71 11.00
C SER A 123 17.04 -7.06 11.40
N ALA A 124 17.82 -7.90 12.08
CA ALA A 124 17.43 -9.28 12.39
C ALA A 124 16.14 -9.36 13.24
N ASP A 125 15.92 -8.39 14.13
CA ASP A 125 14.73 -8.28 14.96
C ASP A 125 13.67 -7.31 14.37
N GLY A 126 13.98 -6.68 13.23
CA GLY A 126 13.14 -5.68 12.60
C GLY A 126 12.93 -4.41 13.42
N THR A 127 13.68 -4.19 14.48
CA THR A 127 13.43 -3.10 15.44
C THR A 127 14.70 -2.35 15.87
N THR A 128 15.84 -2.97 15.83
CA THR A 128 17.11 -2.39 16.30
C THR A 128 18.02 -2.07 15.12
N LEU A 129 18.58 -0.88 15.11
CA LEU A 129 19.56 -0.46 14.11
C LEU A 129 20.56 0.51 14.74
N ASP A 130 21.87 0.31 14.47
CA ASP A 130 22.86 1.37 14.56
C ASP A 130 22.82 2.18 13.25
N ALA A 131 22.33 3.39 13.33
CA ALA A 131 22.19 4.27 12.17
C ALA A 131 23.48 5.03 11.83
N GLY A 132 24.48 5.02 12.71
CA GLY A 132 25.75 5.75 12.52
C GLY A 132 26.45 5.45 11.18
N PRO A 133 26.62 4.19 10.79
CA PRO A 133 27.24 3.82 9.51
C PRO A 133 26.45 4.29 8.26
N TRP A 134 25.19 4.65 8.40
CA TRP A 134 24.29 4.97 7.31
C TRP A 134 24.16 6.48 7.02
N ARG A 135 25.17 7.28 7.34
CA ARG A 135 25.18 8.73 7.04
C ARG A 135 25.69 8.97 5.63
N GLU A 136 24.96 9.81 4.86
CA GLU A 136 25.20 10.09 3.43
C GLU A 136 25.85 11.47 3.19
N GLY A 137 26.24 12.18 4.22
CA GLY A 137 26.70 13.57 4.18
C GLY A 137 25.83 14.46 5.07
N ASP A 138 26.18 15.74 5.21
CA ASP A 138 25.48 16.65 6.11
C ASP A 138 24.26 17.32 5.47
N SER A 139 24.20 17.33 4.15
CA SER A 139 23.14 17.99 3.39
C SER A 139 22.57 17.08 2.32
N ILE A 140 21.34 17.39 1.89
CA ILE A 140 20.66 16.77 0.78
C ILE A 140 20.39 17.77 -0.33
N ASP A 141 20.61 17.36 -1.55
CA ASP A 141 20.11 17.92 -2.81
C ASP A 141 19.64 16.72 -3.64
N GLY A 142 18.37 16.36 -3.52
CA GLY A 142 17.92 15.05 -3.98
C GLY A 142 16.45 15.00 -4.39
N HIS A 143 16.05 13.85 -4.90
CA HIS A 143 14.72 13.61 -5.44
C HIS A 143 14.01 12.50 -4.69
N GLY A 144 12.70 12.66 -4.58
CA GLY A 144 11.86 11.67 -3.94
C GLY A 144 10.39 11.83 -4.32
N PHE A 145 9.55 11.14 -3.62
CA PHE A 145 8.10 11.33 -3.72
C PHE A 145 7.50 11.57 -2.33
N VAL A 146 6.41 12.33 -2.33
CA VAL A 146 5.68 12.65 -1.10
C VAL A 146 4.86 11.44 -0.67
N GLU A 147 5.00 11.10 0.61
CA GLU A 147 4.16 10.12 1.28
C GLU A 147 3.43 10.77 2.45
N THR A 148 2.21 10.34 2.71
CA THR A 148 1.40 10.87 3.81
C THR A 148 1.50 9.98 5.03
N PHE A 149 1.37 10.56 6.21
CA PHE A 149 1.25 9.77 7.42
C PHE A 149 -0.07 9.00 7.39
N PRO A 150 -0.03 7.65 7.55
CA PRO A 150 -1.26 6.86 7.55
C PRO A 150 -2.14 7.25 8.74
N PRO A 151 -3.47 7.16 8.61
CA PRO A 151 -4.37 7.28 9.74
C PRO A 151 -4.15 6.09 10.68
N ALA A 152 -3.24 6.24 11.63
CA ALA A 152 -2.87 5.21 12.58
C ALA A 152 -3.27 5.62 13.99
N PRO A 153 -3.69 4.69 14.86
CA PRO A 153 -3.83 4.96 16.28
C PRO A 153 -2.54 5.54 16.86
N ALA A 154 -2.66 6.42 17.84
CA ALA A 154 -1.53 6.88 18.60
C ALA A 154 -0.86 5.67 19.29
N GLU A 155 0.42 5.49 19.02
CA GLU A 155 1.24 4.44 19.63
C GLU A 155 2.58 5.09 19.98
N PRO A 156 2.77 5.48 21.24
CA PRO A 156 4.02 6.09 21.67
C PRO A 156 5.16 5.08 21.54
N PRO A 157 6.37 5.53 21.24
CA PRO A 157 7.54 4.67 21.23
C PRO A 157 7.83 4.11 22.63
N SER A 158 8.50 2.97 22.67
CA SER A 158 8.93 2.40 23.94
C SER A 158 9.92 3.34 24.65
N PRO A 159 9.82 3.50 25.99
CA PRO A 159 10.80 4.30 26.76
C PRO A 159 12.24 3.86 26.56
N ALA A 160 12.49 2.58 26.34
CA ALA A 160 13.83 2.05 26.06
C ALA A 160 14.34 2.43 24.65
N ARG A 161 13.45 2.81 23.74
CA ARG A 161 13.75 3.18 22.35
C ARG A 161 12.87 4.35 21.92
N PRO A 162 13.10 5.55 22.45
CA PRO A 162 12.20 6.70 22.26
C PRO A 162 12.18 7.23 20.83
N ARG A 163 13.08 6.79 19.98
CA ARG A 163 13.16 7.16 18.56
C ARG A 163 12.79 6.03 17.59
N SER A 164 12.22 4.93 18.09
CA SER A 164 11.80 3.80 17.27
C SER A 164 10.28 3.72 17.22
N PHE A 165 9.71 3.80 16.02
CA PHE A 165 8.27 3.85 15.78
C PHE A 165 7.82 2.67 14.94
N ARG A 166 6.79 1.96 15.39
CA ARG A 166 6.12 0.92 14.62
C ARG A 166 5.08 1.50 13.65
N ARG A 167 4.55 2.67 14.00
CA ARG A 167 3.56 3.41 13.20
C ARG A 167 3.94 4.87 13.15
N LEU A 168 3.86 5.45 11.97
CA LEU A 168 4.11 6.88 11.81
C LEU A 168 2.81 7.66 12.07
N ASN A 169 2.51 7.92 13.33
CA ASN A 169 1.44 8.84 13.71
C ASN A 169 2.04 10.24 13.87
N ARG A 170 1.55 11.22 13.10
CA ARG A 170 2.13 12.58 13.09
C ARG A 170 2.10 13.26 14.47
N ALA A 171 1.01 13.07 15.22
CA ALA A 171 0.89 13.70 16.55
C ALA A 171 1.89 13.13 17.55
N GLU A 172 2.13 11.81 17.50
CA GLU A 172 3.16 11.17 18.34
C GLU A 172 4.58 11.56 17.90
N LEU A 173 4.82 11.64 16.59
CA LEU A 173 6.10 12.10 16.06
C LEU A 173 6.39 13.53 16.49
N GLN A 174 5.43 14.45 16.42
CA GLN A 174 5.63 15.84 16.82
C GLN A 174 6.11 16.00 18.27
N LYS A 175 5.81 15.07 19.16
CA LYS A 175 6.21 15.12 20.57
C LYS A 175 7.72 14.89 20.77
N VAL A 176 8.38 14.22 19.84
CA VAL A 176 9.81 13.87 19.96
C VAL A 176 10.74 14.81 19.22
N PHE A 177 10.18 15.74 18.41
CA PHE A 177 10.98 16.74 17.69
C PHE A 177 10.93 18.09 18.37
N PRO A 178 12.08 18.84 18.46
CA PRO A 178 12.14 20.16 19.06
C PRO A 178 11.59 21.28 18.16
N TYR A 179 11.17 20.97 16.95
CA TYR A 179 10.65 21.87 15.94
C TYR A 179 9.41 21.28 15.25
N PRO A 180 8.59 22.09 14.56
CA PRO A 180 7.47 21.60 13.79
C PRO A 180 7.91 20.64 12.67
N ILE A 181 7.13 19.59 12.42
CA ILE A 181 7.31 18.69 11.27
C ILE A 181 6.16 18.87 10.28
N ALA A 182 6.44 18.68 9.00
CA ALA A 182 5.44 18.72 7.92
C ALA A 182 4.35 17.66 8.11
N ASN A 183 3.22 17.83 7.45
CA ASN A 183 2.10 16.87 7.47
C ASN A 183 2.31 15.67 6.53
N TYR A 184 3.47 15.57 5.94
CA TYR A 184 3.91 14.54 5.00
C TYR A 184 5.39 14.25 5.22
N TYR A 185 5.89 13.19 4.64
CA TYR A 185 7.30 12.90 4.56
C TYR A 185 7.71 12.58 3.12
N VAL A 186 9.00 12.64 2.82
CA VAL A 186 9.54 12.34 1.49
C VAL A 186 10.24 11.00 1.53
N VAL A 187 10.00 10.16 0.54
CA VAL A 187 10.75 8.91 0.32
C VAL A 187 11.74 9.15 -0.81
N LEU A 188 13.04 9.02 -0.53
CA LEU A 188 14.09 9.21 -1.54
C LEU A 188 14.07 8.12 -2.60
N THR A 189 14.29 8.54 -3.83
CA THR A 189 14.36 7.66 -5.00
C THR A 189 15.66 7.77 -5.78
N ASP A 190 16.48 8.75 -5.46
CA ASP A 190 17.79 8.90 -6.11
C ASP A 190 18.67 7.68 -5.88
N SER A 191 19.48 7.37 -6.86
CA SER A 191 20.56 6.41 -6.66
C SER A 191 21.44 6.88 -5.51
N ALA A 192 21.71 5.98 -4.60
CA ALA A 192 22.63 6.22 -3.51
C ALA A 192 24.03 6.52 -4.09
N THR A 193 24.51 7.75 -3.90
CA THR A 193 25.83 8.17 -4.37
C THR A 193 26.94 7.83 -3.36
N SER A 194 26.57 7.65 -2.09
CA SER A 194 27.49 7.26 -1.03
C SER A 194 27.40 5.76 -0.75
N PRO A 195 28.53 5.08 -0.53
CA PRO A 195 28.54 3.68 -0.05
C PRO A 195 27.80 3.48 1.29
N SER A 196 27.71 4.54 2.10
CA SER A 196 26.99 4.57 3.37
C SER A 196 25.52 4.93 3.25
N ALA A 197 25.00 5.13 2.04
CA ALA A 197 23.59 5.39 1.83
C ALA A 197 22.77 4.10 2.00
N PRO A 198 21.65 4.13 2.76
CA PRO A 198 20.79 2.97 2.85
C PRO A 198 20.13 2.68 1.49
N PRO A 199 19.92 1.40 1.12
CA PRO A 199 19.18 1.03 -0.08
C PRO A 199 17.82 1.71 -0.13
N ARG A 200 17.52 2.41 -1.23
CA ARG A 200 16.28 3.18 -1.38
C ARG A 200 15.05 2.27 -1.36
N VAL A 201 13.96 2.83 -0.87
CA VAL A 201 12.65 2.15 -0.89
C VAL A 201 12.03 2.31 -2.26
N GLU A 202 11.80 1.20 -2.94
CA GLU A 202 11.12 1.20 -4.23
C GLU A 202 9.63 1.52 -4.07
N GLN A 203 9.11 2.29 -5.01
CA GLN A 203 7.66 2.51 -5.08
C GLN A 203 6.97 1.20 -5.48
N ALA A 204 5.95 0.81 -4.73
CA ALA A 204 5.12 -0.33 -5.09
C ALA A 204 4.56 -0.18 -6.53
N PRO A 205 4.55 -1.24 -7.33
CA PRO A 205 3.96 -1.20 -8.66
C PRO A 205 2.47 -0.87 -8.59
N LEU A 206 1.96 -0.20 -9.62
CA LEU A 206 0.54 0.07 -9.78
C LEU A 206 -0.14 -1.20 -10.30
N ASP A 207 -0.41 -2.13 -9.40
CA ASP A 207 -1.01 -3.43 -9.72
C ASP A 207 -2.53 -3.35 -9.63
N GLU A 208 -3.22 -3.94 -10.62
CA GLU A 208 -4.68 -4.07 -10.65
C GLU A 208 -5.19 -5.20 -9.75
N GLY A 209 -4.30 -6.06 -9.27
CA GLY A 209 -4.63 -7.27 -8.53
C GLY A 209 -5.24 -8.37 -9.43
N PRO A 210 -5.56 -9.53 -8.86
CA PRO A 210 -6.03 -10.69 -9.62
C PRO A 210 -7.54 -10.61 -9.97
N HIS A 211 -8.17 -9.44 -9.86
CA HIS A 211 -9.63 -9.30 -10.01
C HIS A 211 -10.14 -9.72 -11.38
N ARG A 212 -9.36 -9.46 -12.45
CA ARG A 212 -9.73 -9.86 -13.82
C ARG A 212 -9.78 -11.38 -13.98
N SER A 213 -8.78 -12.10 -13.49
CA SER A 213 -8.74 -13.57 -13.58
C SER A 213 -9.84 -14.20 -12.75
N TYR A 214 -10.11 -13.69 -11.55
CA TYR A 214 -11.23 -14.15 -10.73
C TYR A 214 -12.60 -13.89 -11.37
N ALA A 215 -12.81 -12.75 -12.02
CA ALA A 215 -14.04 -12.48 -12.74
C ALA A 215 -14.28 -13.50 -13.86
N ILE A 216 -13.24 -13.78 -14.65
CA ILE A 216 -13.31 -14.83 -15.70
C ILE A 216 -13.65 -16.18 -15.08
N GLN A 217 -13.01 -16.55 -13.99
CA GLN A 217 -13.26 -17.82 -13.30
C GLN A 217 -14.71 -17.95 -12.82
N TRP A 218 -15.26 -16.91 -12.19
CA TRP A 218 -16.64 -16.92 -11.72
C TRP A 218 -17.65 -17.01 -12.85
N PHE A 219 -17.46 -16.27 -13.93
CA PHE A 219 -18.34 -16.37 -15.11
C PHE A 219 -18.21 -17.74 -15.80
N SER A 220 -17.03 -18.35 -15.81
CA SER A 220 -16.85 -19.70 -16.32
C SER A 220 -17.63 -20.73 -15.49
N PHE A 221 -17.60 -20.61 -14.17
CA PHE A 221 -18.41 -21.49 -13.30
C PHE A 221 -19.91 -21.28 -13.51
N ALA A 222 -20.36 -20.04 -13.71
CA ALA A 222 -21.75 -19.76 -14.05
C ALA A 222 -22.15 -20.40 -15.37
N ALA A 223 -21.31 -20.29 -16.39
CA ALA A 223 -21.55 -20.92 -17.70
C ALA A 223 -21.64 -22.46 -17.60
N ILE A 224 -20.72 -23.07 -16.83
CA ILE A 224 -20.76 -24.55 -16.61
C ILE A 224 -22.04 -24.94 -15.89
N ALA A 225 -22.46 -24.22 -14.86
CA ALA A 225 -23.69 -24.50 -14.12
C ALA A 225 -24.93 -24.39 -15.02
N ILE A 226 -25.01 -23.38 -15.89
CA ILE A 226 -26.11 -23.17 -16.81
C ILE A 226 -26.13 -24.25 -17.90
N VAL A 227 -24.98 -24.53 -18.52
CA VAL A 227 -24.88 -25.58 -19.55
C VAL A 227 -25.23 -26.97 -18.97
N GLY A 228 -24.70 -27.27 -17.77
CA GLY A 228 -25.02 -28.50 -17.07
C GLY A 228 -26.51 -28.62 -16.76
N LEU A 229 -27.15 -27.54 -16.32
CA LEU A 229 -28.61 -27.51 -16.11
C LEU A 229 -29.39 -27.76 -17.40
N VAL A 230 -29.02 -27.11 -18.51
CA VAL A 230 -29.69 -27.30 -19.81
C VAL A 230 -29.57 -28.77 -20.30
N ILE A 231 -28.37 -29.37 -20.20
CA ILE A 231 -28.15 -30.77 -20.57
C ILE A 231 -28.97 -31.68 -19.66
N PHE A 232 -29.00 -31.41 -18.36
CA PHE A 232 -29.79 -32.20 -17.41
C PHE A 232 -31.27 -32.18 -17.75
N LEU A 233 -31.85 -31.00 -18.02
CA LEU A 233 -33.25 -30.83 -18.36
C LEU A 233 -33.64 -31.47 -19.72
N ARG A 234 -32.72 -31.54 -20.69
CA ARG A 234 -32.96 -32.17 -21.99
C ARG A 234 -32.92 -33.71 -21.95
N ARG A 235 -32.22 -34.28 -20.97
CA ARG A 235 -32.07 -35.76 -20.86
C ARG A 235 -33.09 -36.40 -19.91
N THR A 236 -33.89 -35.61 -19.26
CA THR A 236 -34.88 -36.02 -18.26
C THR A 236 -36.29 -35.69 -18.68
#